data_00abe89f0dde740eb106191662589418
#
_entry.id   00abe89f0dde740eb106191662589418
#
_cell.length_a   1.000
_cell.length_b   1.000
_cell.length_c   1.000
_cell.angle_alpha   90.00
_cell.angle_beta   90.00
_cell.angle_gamma   90.00
#
_symmetry.space_group_name_H-M   'P 1'
#
loop_
_entity.id
_entity.type
_entity.pdbx_description
1 polymer ?
#
loop_
_entity_poly.entity_id
_entity_poly.type
_entity_poly.pdbx_seq_one_letter_code
_entity_poly.pdbx_strand_id
1 'polypeptide(L)'
;MTAKTAPKVTLWEFFQQLGKTFMLPVALLSFCGIMLGTGSSLSSHDVITLIPVLGNPVLQAIFTWMSKIGSFAFSFLPVMFCIAIPLGLARENKGVAAFAGFVGYAVMNLAVNFWLTNKGILPTTDAAVLKANNIQSILGIQSIDTGILGAVIAGIIVWMLHERFHNIRLPDALAFFGGTRFVPIISSLVMGLVGLVIPLVWPIFAMGISGLGHMINSAGDFGPMLFGTGERLLLPFGLHHILVALIRFTDAGGTQEVCGQTVSGALTIFQAQLSCPTTHGFSESATRFLSQGKMPAFLGGLPGAALAMYHCARPENRHKIKGLLISGLIACVVGGTTEPLEFLFLFVAPVLYVIHALLTGLGFTVMSVLGVTIGNTDGNIIDFVVFGILHGLSTKWYMVPVVAAIWFVVYYVIFRFAITRFNLKTPGRDSEVASSIEKAVAGAPGKSGYNVPAILEALGGADNIVSLDNCITRLRLSVKDMSLVNVQALKDNRAIGVVQLNQHNLQVVIGPQVQSVKDEMAGLMHTVQA
;
A
#
# COMPACT_ATOMS: atom_id res chain seq x y z
N MET A 1 3.02 -29.45 31.84
CA MET A 1 2.94 -29.00 30.42
C MET A 1 3.41 -27.55 30.37
N THR A 2 4.68 -27.36 30.03
CA THR A 2 5.30 -26.04 29.92
C THR A 2 4.73 -25.34 28.68
N ALA A 3 4.02 -24.22 28.90
CA ALA A 3 3.55 -23.36 27.83
C ALA A 3 4.75 -22.94 26.97
N LYS A 4 4.82 -23.41 25.72
CA LYS A 4 5.78 -22.90 24.74
C LYS A 4 5.49 -21.42 24.55
N THR A 5 6.35 -20.56 25.10
CA THR A 5 6.32 -19.14 24.84
C THR A 5 6.54 -18.95 23.35
N ALA A 6 5.50 -18.49 22.65
CA ALA A 6 5.61 -18.10 21.25
C ALA A 6 6.74 -17.05 21.12
N PRO A 7 7.57 -17.10 20.07
CA PRO A 7 8.65 -16.12 19.89
C PRO A 7 8.05 -14.71 19.90
N LYS A 8 8.64 -13.83 20.71
CA LYS A 8 8.21 -12.41 20.82
C LYS A 8 8.42 -11.78 19.44
N VAL A 9 7.34 -11.34 18.82
CA VAL A 9 7.39 -10.55 17.59
C VAL A 9 8.17 -9.27 17.90
N THR A 10 9.23 -9.01 17.17
CA THR A 10 9.99 -7.77 17.33
C THR A 10 9.15 -6.57 16.87
N LEU A 11 9.41 -5.38 17.41
CA LEU A 11 8.72 -4.15 16.98
C LEU A 11 8.82 -3.94 15.46
N TRP A 12 9.98 -4.28 14.89
CA TRP A 12 10.23 -4.24 13.45
C TRP A 12 9.32 -5.18 12.64
N GLU A 13 9.23 -6.44 13.07
CA GLU A 13 8.35 -7.43 12.46
C GLU A 13 6.87 -7.02 12.55
N PHE A 14 6.46 -6.44 13.68
CA PHE A 14 5.11 -5.91 13.85
C PHE A 14 4.80 -4.82 12.82
N PHE A 15 5.67 -3.82 12.64
CA PHE A 15 5.46 -2.76 11.65
C PHE A 15 5.47 -3.28 10.21
N GLN A 16 6.30 -4.28 9.90
CA GLN A 16 6.27 -4.93 8.60
C GLN A 16 4.96 -5.68 8.34
N GLN A 17 4.43 -6.38 9.34
CA GLN A 17 3.15 -7.07 9.24
C GLN A 17 2.01 -6.07 9.12
N LEU A 18 2.02 -5.01 9.92
CA LEU A 18 1.03 -3.94 9.87
C LEU A 18 1.03 -3.26 8.48
N GLY A 19 2.19 -2.91 7.94
CA GLY A 19 2.30 -2.34 6.59
C GLY A 19 1.73 -3.26 5.51
N LYS A 20 1.89 -4.58 5.67
CA LYS A 20 1.30 -5.57 4.76
C LYS A 20 -0.24 -5.56 4.79
N THR A 21 -0.85 -5.34 5.97
CA THR A 21 -2.32 -5.31 6.06
C THR A 21 -2.94 -4.16 5.29
N PHE A 22 -2.17 -3.08 5.05
CA PHE A 22 -2.63 -1.92 4.28
C PHE A 22 -2.74 -2.20 2.78
N MET A 23 -2.07 -3.23 2.28
CA MET A 23 -2.07 -3.54 0.85
C MET A 23 -3.46 -3.85 0.30
N LEU A 24 -4.31 -4.55 1.07
CA LEU A 24 -5.64 -4.95 0.60
C LEU A 24 -6.57 -3.74 0.39
N PRO A 25 -6.76 -2.83 1.37
CA PRO A 25 -7.49 -1.58 1.15
C PRO A 25 -6.87 -0.70 0.07
N VAL A 26 -5.54 -0.57 0.03
CA VAL A 26 -4.85 0.29 -0.96
C VAL A 26 -5.02 -0.23 -2.39
N ALA A 27 -4.96 -1.55 -2.61
CA ALA A 27 -5.20 -2.13 -3.93
C ALA A 27 -6.63 -1.85 -4.42
N LEU A 28 -7.62 -1.92 -3.52
CA LEU A 28 -9.00 -1.57 -3.85
C LEU A 28 -9.14 -0.07 -4.15
N LEU A 29 -8.42 0.80 -3.43
CA LEU A 29 -8.40 2.24 -3.68
C LEU A 29 -7.92 2.57 -5.10
N SER A 30 -6.88 1.89 -5.60
CA SER A 30 -6.38 2.10 -6.97
C SER A 30 -7.47 1.79 -8.00
N PHE A 31 -8.14 0.64 -7.87
CA PHE A 31 -9.27 0.28 -8.76
C PHE A 31 -10.44 1.29 -8.64
N CYS A 32 -10.85 1.61 -7.44
CA CYS A 32 -11.93 2.56 -7.18
C CYS A 32 -11.57 3.98 -7.67
N GLY A 33 -10.31 4.39 -7.54
CA GLY A 33 -9.80 5.65 -8.08
C GLY A 33 -9.96 5.72 -9.60
N ILE A 34 -9.56 4.67 -10.32
CA ILE A 34 -9.73 4.59 -11.79
C ILE A 34 -11.22 4.66 -12.17
N MET A 35 -12.09 3.91 -11.48
CA MET A 35 -13.54 3.92 -11.71
C MET A 35 -14.13 5.31 -11.48
N LEU A 36 -13.81 5.94 -10.34
CA LEU A 36 -14.26 7.30 -10.03
C LEU A 36 -13.73 8.32 -11.04
N GLY A 37 -12.42 8.27 -11.32
CA GLY A 37 -11.77 9.20 -12.23
C GLY A 37 -12.30 9.10 -13.66
N THR A 38 -12.42 7.88 -14.20
CA THR A 38 -12.98 7.66 -15.53
C THR A 38 -14.42 8.12 -15.60
N GLY A 39 -15.25 7.74 -14.63
CA GLY A 39 -16.67 8.12 -14.59
C GLY A 39 -16.84 9.63 -14.48
N SER A 40 -16.12 10.30 -13.58
CA SER A 40 -16.19 11.75 -13.40
C SER A 40 -15.65 12.52 -14.60
N SER A 41 -14.51 12.07 -15.16
CA SER A 41 -13.90 12.74 -16.34
C SER A 41 -14.79 12.65 -17.56
N LEU A 42 -15.35 11.46 -17.86
CA LEU A 42 -16.24 11.27 -19.03
C LEU A 42 -17.63 11.92 -18.84
N SER A 43 -18.01 12.27 -17.61
CA SER A 43 -19.23 13.03 -17.31
C SER A 43 -18.98 14.52 -17.21
N SER A 44 -17.73 14.98 -17.32
CA SER A 44 -17.41 16.41 -17.22
C SER A 44 -17.95 17.20 -18.40
N HIS A 45 -18.39 18.43 -18.15
CA HIS A 45 -18.93 19.32 -19.18
C HIS A 45 -17.93 19.57 -20.32
N ASP A 46 -16.64 19.72 -19.98
CA ASP A 46 -15.58 20.01 -20.94
C ASP A 46 -15.36 18.85 -21.91
N VAL A 47 -15.37 17.60 -21.40
CA VAL A 47 -15.20 16.40 -22.23
C VAL A 47 -16.45 16.15 -23.11
N ILE A 48 -17.65 16.38 -22.58
CA ILE A 48 -18.90 16.27 -23.36
C ILE A 48 -18.93 17.31 -24.49
N THR A 49 -18.44 18.51 -24.24
CA THR A 49 -18.36 19.56 -25.27
C THR A 49 -17.39 19.17 -26.40
N LEU A 50 -16.27 18.51 -26.06
CA LEU A 50 -15.30 17.99 -27.06
C LEU A 50 -15.81 16.78 -27.81
N ILE A 51 -16.54 15.90 -27.12
CA ILE A 51 -17.04 14.63 -27.68
C ILE A 51 -18.55 14.51 -27.35
N PRO A 52 -19.43 15.13 -28.18
CA PRO A 52 -20.88 15.21 -27.89
C PRO A 52 -21.58 13.87 -27.72
N VAL A 53 -21.05 12.78 -28.33
CA VAL A 53 -21.60 11.41 -28.19
C VAL A 53 -21.60 10.95 -26.73
N LEU A 54 -20.64 11.40 -25.90
CA LEU A 54 -20.58 11.06 -24.49
C LEU A 54 -21.73 11.67 -23.68
N GLY A 55 -22.39 12.70 -24.19
CA GLY A 55 -23.61 13.28 -23.60
C GLY A 55 -24.86 12.40 -23.69
N ASN A 56 -24.78 11.22 -24.34
CA ASN A 56 -25.89 10.29 -24.41
C ASN A 56 -26.34 9.85 -23.00
N PRO A 57 -27.65 9.91 -22.67
CA PRO A 57 -28.18 9.61 -21.33
C PRO A 57 -27.78 8.22 -20.80
N VAL A 58 -27.68 7.22 -21.67
CA VAL A 58 -27.29 5.85 -21.28
C VAL A 58 -25.82 5.83 -20.89
N LEU A 59 -24.93 6.46 -21.65
CA LEU A 59 -23.52 6.57 -21.33
C LEU A 59 -23.30 7.36 -20.03
N GLN A 60 -24.03 8.46 -19.85
CA GLN A 60 -23.96 9.28 -18.63
C GLN A 60 -24.45 8.49 -17.39
N ALA A 61 -25.45 7.63 -17.53
CA ALA A 61 -25.88 6.73 -16.45
C ALA A 61 -24.77 5.74 -16.07
N ILE A 62 -24.06 5.17 -17.06
CA ILE A 62 -22.93 4.28 -16.85
C ILE A 62 -21.78 5.02 -16.14
N PHE A 63 -21.40 6.20 -16.62
CA PHE A 63 -20.30 6.97 -16.03
C PHE A 63 -20.64 7.42 -14.60
N THR A 64 -21.88 7.83 -14.35
CA THR A 64 -22.34 8.16 -12.99
C THR A 64 -22.29 6.93 -12.07
N TRP A 65 -22.70 5.75 -12.57
CA TRP A 65 -22.59 4.49 -11.83
C TRP A 65 -21.13 4.14 -11.52
N MET A 66 -20.20 4.30 -12.48
CA MET A 66 -18.77 4.10 -12.27
C MET A 66 -18.23 5.03 -11.18
N SER A 67 -18.60 6.33 -11.23
CA SER A 67 -18.19 7.30 -10.21
C SER A 67 -18.70 6.93 -8.82
N LYS A 68 -19.96 6.49 -8.71
CA LYS A 68 -20.54 6.09 -7.42
C LYS A 68 -19.89 4.84 -6.85
N ILE A 69 -19.58 3.82 -7.67
CA ILE A 69 -18.84 2.64 -7.23
C ILE A 69 -17.42 3.01 -6.86
N GLY A 70 -16.77 3.87 -7.66
CA GLY A 70 -15.43 4.33 -7.38
C GLY A 70 -15.32 5.12 -6.08
N SER A 71 -16.33 5.90 -5.71
CA SER A 71 -16.34 6.67 -4.44
C SER A 71 -16.50 5.81 -3.19
N PHE A 72 -17.01 4.56 -3.31
CA PHE A 72 -17.25 3.66 -2.18
C PHE A 72 -16.02 3.46 -1.29
N ALA A 73 -14.88 3.11 -1.89
CA ALA A 73 -13.69 2.81 -1.11
C ALA A 73 -13.16 4.03 -0.33
N PHE A 74 -13.36 5.23 -0.85
CA PHE A 74 -12.95 6.47 -0.17
C PHE A 74 -13.90 6.81 0.98
N SER A 75 -15.21 6.62 0.79
CA SER A 75 -16.22 6.88 1.83
C SER A 75 -16.12 5.92 3.01
N PHE A 76 -15.74 4.66 2.78
CA PHE A 76 -15.67 3.61 3.79
C PHE A 76 -14.23 3.18 4.14
N LEU A 77 -13.26 4.00 3.79
CA LEU A 77 -11.84 3.67 3.97
C LEU A 77 -11.48 3.31 5.42
N PRO A 78 -11.88 4.05 6.47
CA PRO A 78 -11.62 3.66 7.86
C PRO A 78 -12.20 2.30 8.20
N VAL A 79 -13.41 1.98 7.71
CA VAL A 79 -14.07 0.69 7.92
C VAL A 79 -13.26 -0.45 7.28
N MET A 80 -12.73 -0.24 6.09
CA MET A 80 -11.87 -1.23 5.44
C MET A 80 -10.59 -1.50 6.22
N PHE A 81 -9.99 -0.46 6.82
CA PHE A 81 -8.78 -0.62 7.64
C PHE A 81 -9.06 -1.34 8.96
N CYS A 82 -10.16 -1.03 9.66
CA CYS A 82 -10.49 -1.71 10.91
C CYS A 82 -10.81 -3.22 10.71
N ILE A 83 -11.19 -3.63 9.50
CA ILE A 83 -11.37 -5.03 9.10
C ILE A 83 -10.04 -5.65 8.68
N ALA A 84 -9.29 -4.97 7.80
CA ALA A 84 -8.07 -5.52 7.18
C ALA A 84 -6.94 -5.73 8.19
N ILE A 85 -6.81 -4.88 9.20
CA ILE A 85 -5.73 -4.97 10.18
C ILE A 85 -5.82 -6.24 11.02
N PRO A 86 -6.93 -6.52 11.74
CA PRO A 86 -7.02 -7.76 12.49
C PRO A 86 -7.05 -8.99 11.55
N LEU A 87 -7.63 -8.90 10.35
CA LEU A 87 -7.57 -9.96 9.35
C LEU A 87 -6.13 -10.33 8.96
N GLY A 88 -5.29 -9.33 8.73
CA GLY A 88 -3.92 -9.55 8.27
C GLY A 88 -2.94 -9.90 9.39
N LEU A 89 -3.15 -9.36 10.60
CA LEU A 89 -2.28 -9.60 11.75
C LEU A 89 -2.59 -10.90 12.50
N ALA A 90 -3.86 -11.35 12.51
CA ALA A 90 -4.26 -12.58 13.20
C ALA A 90 -3.56 -13.82 12.60
N ARG A 91 -3.10 -14.70 13.49
CA ARG A 91 -2.44 -15.97 13.11
C ARG A 91 -3.48 -17.02 12.72
N GLU A 92 -4.54 -17.15 13.52
CA GLU A 92 -5.61 -18.13 13.35
C GLU A 92 -6.97 -17.43 13.31
N ASN A 93 -7.99 -18.11 12.82
CA ASN A 93 -9.38 -17.62 12.80
C ASN A 93 -9.53 -16.19 12.26
N LYS A 94 -8.80 -15.85 11.20
CA LYS A 94 -8.69 -14.52 10.59
C LYS A 94 -10.04 -13.87 10.27
N GLY A 95 -11.04 -14.66 9.83
CA GLY A 95 -12.40 -14.18 9.58
C GLY A 95 -13.10 -13.67 10.84
N VAL A 96 -12.88 -14.33 11.99
CA VAL A 96 -13.40 -13.87 13.28
C VAL A 96 -12.74 -12.57 13.71
N ALA A 97 -11.42 -12.45 13.52
CA ALA A 97 -10.67 -11.23 13.80
C ALA A 97 -11.19 -10.06 12.96
N ALA A 98 -11.43 -10.28 11.66
CA ALA A 98 -12.00 -9.28 10.74
C ALA A 98 -13.40 -8.83 11.16
N PHE A 99 -14.28 -9.78 11.49
CA PHE A 99 -15.62 -9.49 11.99
C PHE A 99 -15.59 -8.69 13.29
N ALA A 100 -14.75 -9.12 14.23
CA ALA A 100 -14.56 -8.40 15.49
C ALA A 100 -14.00 -6.98 15.29
N GLY A 101 -13.15 -6.77 14.27
CA GLY A 101 -12.66 -5.46 13.85
C GLY A 101 -13.78 -4.52 13.46
N PHE A 102 -14.67 -4.96 12.59
CA PHE A 102 -15.85 -4.21 12.20
C PHE A 102 -16.75 -3.87 13.41
N VAL A 103 -17.11 -4.89 14.21
CA VAL A 103 -17.96 -4.73 15.38
C VAL A 103 -17.34 -3.77 16.39
N GLY A 104 -16.05 -3.94 16.71
CA GLY A 104 -15.34 -3.07 17.64
C GLY A 104 -15.31 -1.61 17.19
N TYR A 105 -15.05 -1.36 15.90
CA TYR A 105 -15.04 -0.01 15.34
C TYR A 105 -16.43 0.64 15.35
N ALA A 106 -17.48 -0.10 15.01
CA ALA A 106 -18.86 0.39 15.08
C ALA A 106 -19.27 0.74 16.52
N VAL A 107 -18.96 -0.13 17.48
CA VAL A 107 -19.27 0.11 18.92
C VAL A 107 -18.46 1.28 19.46
N MET A 108 -17.20 1.45 19.06
CA MET A 108 -16.40 2.63 19.41
C MET A 108 -17.10 3.93 19.00
N ASN A 109 -17.56 4.02 17.74
CA ASN A 109 -18.25 5.20 17.25
C ASN A 109 -19.61 5.42 17.95
N LEU A 110 -20.35 4.36 18.30
CA LEU A 110 -21.57 4.46 19.12
C LEU A 110 -21.27 5.02 20.50
N ALA A 111 -20.18 4.62 21.12
CA ALA A 111 -19.78 5.12 22.45
C ALA A 111 -19.35 6.60 22.39
N VAL A 112 -18.65 7.01 21.34
CA VAL A 112 -18.35 8.44 21.07
C VAL A 112 -19.64 9.24 20.89
N ASN A 113 -20.58 8.74 20.09
CA ASN A 113 -21.90 9.36 19.88
C ASN A 113 -22.64 9.53 21.22
N PHE A 114 -22.68 8.48 22.04
CA PHE A 114 -23.28 8.51 23.36
C PHE A 114 -22.65 9.61 24.26
N TRP A 115 -21.32 9.70 24.26
CA TRP A 115 -20.61 10.72 25.03
C TRP A 115 -20.98 12.15 24.55
N LEU A 116 -21.01 12.39 23.22
CA LEU A 116 -21.38 13.69 22.63
C LEU A 116 -22.84 14.05 22.93
N THR A 117 -23.73 13.05 22.91
CA THR A 117 -25.15 13.24 23.26
C THR A 117 -25.32 13.63 24.71
N ASN A 118 -24.61 12.97 25.64
CA ASN A 118 -24.64 13.33 27.05
C ASN A 118 -24.06 14.71 27.37
N LYS A 119 -23.19 15.23 26.49
CA LYS A 119 -22.67 16.61 26.57
C LYS A 119 -23.59 17.64 25.93
N GLY A 120 -24.72 17.23 25.36
CA GLY A 120 -25.68 18.11 24.70
C GLY A 120 -25.19 18.65 23.35
N ILE A 121 -24.17 18.03 22.76
CA ILE A 121 -23.63 18.41 21.44
C ILE A 121 -24.46 17.76 20.34
N LEU A 122 -24.91 16.52 20.53
CA LEU A 122 -25.74 15.73 19.62
C LEU A 122 -27.13 15.47 20.21
N PRO A 123 -28.16 15.22 19.36
CA PRO A 123 -28.14 15.26 17.89
C PRO A 123 -28.12 16.68 17.33
N THR A 124 -27.42 16.91 16.23
CA THR A 124 -27.42 18.20 15.55
C THR A 124 -27.28 18.05 14.04
N THR A 125 -27.88 19.00 13.31
CA THR A 125 -27.68 19.17 11.86
C THR A 125 -26.96 20.47 11.54
N ASP A 126 -26.58 21.25 12.56
CA ASP A 126 -25.87 22.51 12.40
C ASP A 126 -24.42 22.24 11.94
N ALA A 127 -24.13 22.65 10.72
CA ALA A 127 -22.82 22.49 10.09
C ALA A 127 -21.68 23.14 10.88
N ALA A 128 -21.95 24.26 11.56
CA ALA A 128 -20.95 24.96 12.36
C ALA A 128 -20.57 24.13 13.61
N VAL A 129 -21.56 23.54 14.28
CA VAL A 129 -21.35 22.66 15.45
C VAL A 129 -20.63 21.39 15.04
N LEU A 130 -21.04 20.76 13.92
CA LEU A 130 -20.39 19.57 13.39
C LEU A 130 -18.91 19.84 13.06
N LYS A 131 -18.63 20.95 12.37
CA LYS A 131 -17.26 21.37 12.01
C LYS A 131 -16.41 21.69 13.25
N ALA A 132 -16.96 22.44 14.21
CA ALA A 132 -16.22 22.84 15.41
C ALA A 132 -15.79 21.65 16.29
N ASN A 133 -16.56 20.55 16.26
CA ASN A 133 -16.29 19.34 17.03
C ASN A 133 -15.71 18.20 16.19
N ASN A 134 -15.36 18.46 14.93
CA ASN A 134 -14.88 17.45 13.96
C ASN A 134 -15.80 16.21 13.89
N ILE A 135 -17.13 16.44 13.83
CA ILE A 135 -18.14 15.39 13.79
C ILE A 135 -18.50 15.06 12.35
N GLN A 136 -18.44 13.80 11.99
CA GLN A 136 -18.88 13.25 10.73
C GLN A 136 -19.81 12.04 10.91
N SER A 137 -20.51 11.67 9.83
CA SER A 137 -21.35 10.47 9.81
C SER A 137 -20.50 9.26 9.43
N ILE A 138 -20.19 8.40 10.40
CA ILE A 138 -19.43 7.16 10.25
C ILE A 138 -20.41 6.00 10.38
N LEU A 139 -20.61 5.22 9.33
CA LEU A 139 -21.62 4.14 9.28
C LEU A 139 -23.05 4.62 9.65
N GLY A 140 -23.39 5.86 9.35
CA GLY A 140 -24.66 6.46 9.75
C GLY A 140 -24.70 6.98 11.20
N ILE A 141 -23.62 6.87 11.95
CA ILE A 141 -23.49 7.33 13.34
C ILE A 141 -22.74 8.66 13.33
N GLN A 142 -23.32 9.72 13.92
CA GLN A 142 -22.58 10.96 14.15
C GLN A 142 -21.53 10.74 15.23
N SER A 143 -20.26 10.85 14.87
CA SER A 143 -19.12 10.56 15.73
C SER A 143 -17.97 11.52 15.43
N ILE A 144 -17.01 11.64 16.32
CA ILE A 144 -15.76 12.36 16.04
C ILE A 144 -15.03 11.62 14.91
N ASP A 145 -14.67 12.34 13.86
CA ASP A 145 -13.88 11.78 12.78
C ASP A 145 -12.45 11.52 13.25
N THR A 146 -12.17 10.27 13.52
CA THR A 146 -10.83 9.79 13.84
C THR A 146 -10.05 9.32 12.60
N GLY A 147 -10.69 9.39 11.44
CA GLY A 147 -10.12 8.99 10.16
C GLY A 147 -9.58 7.56 10.17
N ILE A 148 -8.61 7.34 9.29
CA ILE A 148 -7.93 6.03 9.19
C ILE A 148 -7.11 5.73 10.44
N LEU A 149 -6.51 6.73 11.06
CA LEU A 149 -5.66 6.50 12.24
C LEU A 149 -6.45 5.90 13.40
N GLY A 150 -7.67 6.40 13.66
CA GLY A 150 -8.56 5.80 14.66
C GLY A 150 -8.95 4.38 14.30
N ALA A 151 -9.20 4.10 13.03
CA ALA A 151 -9.51 2.75 12.55
C ALA A 151 -8.30 1.79 12.68
N VAL A 152 -7.08 2.29 12.45
CA VAL A 152 -5.84 1.53 12.66
C VAL A 152 -5.67 1.17 14.12
N ILE A 153 -5.84 2.13 15.02
CA ILE A 153 -5.76 1.92 16.47
C ILE A 153 -6.81 0.89 16.90
N ALA A 154 -8.07 1.05 16.46
CA ALA A 154 -9.15 0.11 16.74
C ALA A 154 -8.81 -1.31 16.24
N GLY A 155 -8.31 -1.43 15.00
CA GLY A 155 -7.92 -2.71 14.42
C GLY A 155 -6.79 -3.40 15.19
N ILE A 156 -5.79 -2.65 15.67
CA ILE A 156 -4.69 -3.17 16.49
C ILE A 156 -5.21 -3.65 17.86
N ILE A 157 -6.06 -2.87 18.52
CA ILE A 157 -6.65 -3.27 19.81
C ILE A 157 -7.45 -4.57 19.64
N VAL A 158 -8.31 -4.65 18.62
CA VAL A 158 -9.10 -5.86 18.35
C VAL A 158 -8.21 -7.05 18.00
N TRP A 159 -7.14 -6.86 17.23
CA TRP A 159 -6.16 -7.91 16.99
C TRP A 159 -5.52 -8.43 18.31
N MET A 160 -5.11 -7.54 19.19
CA MET A 160 -4.55 -7.92 20.50
C MET A 160 -5.57 -8.71 21.35
N LEU A 161 -6.83 -8.31 21.33
CA LEU A 161 -7.92 -9.04 22.01
C LEU A 161 -8.14 -10.40 21.35
N HIS A 162 -8.12 -10.48 20.01
CA HIS A 162 -8.25 -11.73 19.28
C HIS A 162 -7.12 -12.70 19.65
N GLU A 163 -5.86 -12.30 19.57
CA GLU A 163 -4.71 -13.16 19.92
C GLU A 163 -4.78 -13.67 21.37
N ARG A 164 -5.36 -12.87 22.27
CA ARG A 164 -5.48 -13.23 23.70
C ARG A 164 -6.65 -14.16 23.99
N PHE A 165 -7.81 -13.98 23.31
CA PHE A 165 -9.08 -14.55 23.75
C PHE A 165 -9.72 -15.55 22.78
N HIS A 166 -9.18 -15.76 21.55
CA HIS A 166 -9.79 -16.66 20.56
C HIS A 166 -9.87 -18.13 21.00
N ASN A 167 -9.08 -18.55 21.98
CA ASN A 167 -9.05 -19.91 22.53
C ASN A 167 -9.51 -19.98 24.00
N ILE A 168 -10.20 -18.94 24.51
CA ILE A 168 -10.63 -18.90 25.91
C ILE A 168 -11.65 -20.00 26.20
N ARG A 169 -11.47 -20.68 27.31
CA ARG A 169 -12.46 -21.61 27.87
C ARG A 169 -13.21 -20.93 29.01
N LEU A 170 -14.50 -20.81 28.85
CA LEU A 170 -15.38 -20.28 29.88
C LEU A 170 -16.00 -21.42 30.70
N PRO A 171 -16.50 -21.17 31.92
CA PRO A 171 -17.27 -22.15 32.72
C PRO A 171 -18.43 -22.72 31.90
N ASP A 172 -18.88 -23.95 32.23
CA ASP A 172 -19.86 -24.70 31.46
C ASP A 172 -21.16 -23.90 31.21
N ALA A 173 -21.64 -23.12 32.19
CA ALA A 173 -22.81 -22.25 32.04
C ALA A 173 -22.65 -21.18 30.96
N LEU A 174 -21.42 -20.79 30.60
CA LEU A 174 -21.09 -19.77 29.63
C LEU A 174 -20.32 -20.35 28.43
N ALA A 175 -20.19 -21.67 28.34
CA ALA A 175 -19.39 -22.35 27.32
C ALA A 175 -19.79 -21.97 25.89
N PHE A 176 -21.07 -21.68 25.62
CA PHE A 176 -21.57 -21.19 24.33
C PHE A 176 -20.87 -19.93 23.86
N PHE A 177 -20.49 -19.04 24.76
CA PHE A 177 -19.81 -17.78 24.45
C PHE A 177 -18.28 -17.91 24.40
N GLY A 178 -17.72 -19.08 24.66
CA GLY A 178 -16.29 -19.35 24.69
C GLY A 178 -15.63 -19.43 23.31
N GLY A 179 -14.31 -19.51 23.30
CA GLY A 179 -13.51 -19.62 22.08
C GLY A 179 -13.66 -18.39 21.16
N THR A 180 -13.73 -18.64 19.87
CA THR A 180 -13.83 -17.59 18.84
C THR A 180 -15.04 -16.68 18.99
N ARG A 181 -16.14 -17.15 19.56
CA ARG A 181 -17.36 -16.36 19.79
C ARG A 181 -17.17 -15.26 20.84
N PHE A 182 -16.22 -15.46 21.77
CA PHE A 182 -15.91 -14.48 22.80
C PHE A 182 -15.20 -13.24 22.23
N VAL A 183 -14.50 -13.37 21.12
CA VAL A 183 -13.71 -12.28 20.56
C VAL A 183 -14.56 -11.05 20.19
N PRO A 184 -15.64 -11.15 19.41
CA PRO A 184 -16.52 -9.99 19.15
C PRO A 184 -17.14 -9.41 20.42
N ILE A 185 -17.46 -10.25 21.43
CA ILE A 185 -18.06 -9.81 22.69
C ILE A 185 -17.09 -8.95 23.48
N ILE A 186 -15.88 -9.45 23.72
CA ILE A 186 -14.86 -8.68 24.44
C ILE A 186 -14.41 -7.45 23.68
N SER A 187 -14.35 -7.54 22.33
CA SER A 187 -14.06 -6.40 21.48
C SER A 187 -15.11 -5.31 21.58
N SER A 188 -16.40 -5.66 21.62
CA SER A 188 -17.48 -4.70 21.84
C SER A 188 -17.32 -3.97 23.18
N LEU A 189 -17.03 -4.71 24.24
CA LEU A 189 -16.92 -4.15 25.58
C LEU A 189 -15.72 -3.21 25.70
N VAL A 190 -14.54 -3.66 25.24
CA VAL A 190 -13.30 -2.87 25.30
C VAL A 190 -13.38 -1.67 24.37
N MET A 191 -13.88 -1.84 23.14
CA MET A 191 -13.99 -0.73 22.19
C MET A 191 -15.09 0.27 22.59
N GLY A 192 -16.12 -0.17 23.29
CA GLY A 192 -17.06 0.74 23.94
C GLY A 192 -16.39 1.65 24.98
N LEU A 193 -15.53 1.09 25.83
CA LEU A 193 -14.74 1.88 26.80
C LEU A 193 -13.74 2.81 26.08
N VAL A 194 -13.06 2.32 25.05
CA VAL A 194 -12.15 3.14 24.21
C VAL A 194 -12.90 4.32 23.60
N GLY A 195 -14.12 4.08 23.07
CA GLY A 195 -14.95 5.13 22.49
C GLY A 195 -15.34 6.23 23.49
N LEU A 196 -15.52 5.92 24.77
CA LEU A 196 -15.75 6.93 25.82
C LEU A 196 -14.51 7.78 26.11
N VAL A 197 -13.31 7.25 25.84
CA VAL A 197 -12.03 7.95 26.05
C VAL A 197 -11.62 8.78 24.83
N ILE A 198 -12.03 8.39 23.62
CA ILE A 198 -11.68 9.07 22.36
C ILE A 198 -11.93 10.60 22.44
N PRO A 199 -13.08 11.12 22.88
CA PRO A 199 -13.31 12.57 22.92
C PRO A 199 -12.34 13.35 23.80
N LEU A 200 -11.73 12.69 24.78
CA LEU A 200 -10.76 13.29 25.70
C LEU A 200 -9.33 13.28 25.14
N VAL A 201 -8.98 12.21 24.43
CA VAL A 201 -7.58 11.95 24.00
C VAL A 201 -7.35 12.36 22.55
N TRP A 202 -8.36 12.21 21.70
CA TRP A 202 -8.24 12.48 20.26
C TRP A 202 -7.77 13.90 19.90
N PRO A 203 -8.22 14.98 20.57
CA PRO A 203 -7.73 16.34 20.28
C PRO A 203 -6.20 16.48 20.41
N ILE A 204 -5.57 15.72 21.34
CA ILE A 204 -4.11 15.73 21.52
C ILE A 204 -3.42 15.07 20.30
N PHE A 205 -3.96 13.93 19.84
CA PHE A 205 -3.45 13.26 18.64
C PHE A 205 -3.64 14.13 17.39
N ALA A 206 -4.82 14.76 17.24
CA ALA A 206 -5.11 15.66 16.13
C ALA A 206 -4.13 16.84 16.08
N MET A 207 -3.81 17.46 17.23
CA MET A 207 -2.78 18.51 17.31
C MET A 207 -1.39 18.01 16.90
N GLY A 208 -1.00 16.80 17.31
CA GLY A 208 0.26 16.18 16.92
C GLY A 208 0.36 15.95 15.42
N ILE A 209 -0.71 15.41 14.81
CA ILE A 209 -0.80 15.16 13.36
C ILE A 209 -0.76 16.48 12.59
N SER A 210 -1.53 17.47 13.03
CA SER A 210 -1.54 18.82 12.45
C SER A 210 -0.17 19.49 12.54
N GLY A 211 0.55 19.30 13.67
CA GLY A 211 1.92 19.77 13.85
C GLY A 211 2.90 19.16 12.84
N LEU A 212 2.80 17.85 12.59
CA LEU A 212 3.57 17.18 11.53
C LEU A 212 3.23 17.74 10.15
N GLY A 213 1.94 17.96 9.86
CA GLY A 213 1.49 18.57 8.62
C GLY A 213 2.06 19.97 8.42
N HIS A 214 2.03 20.80 9.46
CA HIS A 214 2.64 22.13 9.41
C HIS A 214 4.16 22.07 9.15
N MET A 215 4.87 21.12 9.76
CA MET A 215 6.31 20.93 9.54
C MET A 215 6.61 20.54 8.08
N ILE A 216 5.83 19.61 7.51
CA ILE A 216 5.98 19.19 6.10
C ILE A 216 5.61 20.35 5.14
N ASN A 217 4.55 21.09 5.45
CA ASN A 217 4.13 22.23 4.64
C ASN A 217 5.11 23.41 4.74
N SER A 218 5.72 23.65 5.91
CA SER A 218 6.73 24.69 6.09
C SER A 218 8.06 24.36 5.40
N ALA A 219 8.31 23.10 5.07
CA ALA A 219 9.43 22.68 4.22
C ALA A 219 9.26 23.12 2.75
N GLY A 220 8.11 23.73 2.36
CA GLY A 220 7.86 24.23 1.03
C GLY A 220 8.05 23.15 -0.04
N ASP A 221 8.85 23.46 -1.05
CA ASP A 221 9.14 22.54 -2.16
C ASP A 221 9.98 21.32 -1.78
N PHE A 222 10.62 21.32 -0.61
CA PHE A 222 11.34 20.17 -0.07
C PHE A 222 10.41 19.11 0.53
N GLY A 223 9.18 19.46 0.93
CA GLY A 223 8.20 18.52 1.48
C GLY A 223 7.93 17.34 0.53
N PRO A 224 7.58 17.57 -0.74
CA PRO A 224 7.42 16.52 -1.74
C PRO A 224 8.69 15.67 -1.96
N MET A 225 9.89 16.29 -1.93
CA MET A 225 11.16 15.56 -2.04
C MET A 225 11.37 14.58 -0.90
N LEU A 226 11.16 15.04 0.34
CA LEU A 226 11.30 14.20 1.53
C LEU A 226 10.30 13.04 1.50
N PHE A 227 9.06 13.31 1.10
CA PHE A 227 8.02 12.28 0.98
C PHE A 227 8.40 11.23 -0.07
N GLY A 228 8.72 11.64 -1.30
CA GLY A 228 9.03 10.72 -2.40
C GLY A 228 10.30 9.90 -2.14
N THR A 229 11.35 10.54 -1.58
CA THR A 229 12.58 9.84 -1.17
C THR A 229 12.31 8.86 -0.03
N GLY A 230 11.56 9.29 0.99
CA GLY A 230 11.20 8.46 2.14
C GLY A 230 10.34 7.26 1.74
N GLU A 231 9.35 7.45 0.85
CA GLU A 231 8.54 6.36 0.31
C GLU A 231 9.42 5.27 -0.32
N ARG A 232 10.40 5.65 -1.15
CA ARG A 232 11.32 4.69 -1.78
C ARG A 232 12.26 4.03 -0.78
N LEU A 233 12.89 4.79 0.11
CA LEU A 233 13.81 4.23 1.11
C LEU A 233 13.12 3.27 2.09
N LEU A 234 11.85 3.48 2.40
CA LEU A 234 11.06 2.61 3.27
C LEU A 234 10.48 1.37 2.54
N LEU A 235 10.44 1.37 1.21
CA LEU A 235 9.84 0.29 0.41
C LEU A 235 10.52 -1.08 0.64
N PRO A 236 11.85 -1.22 0.67
CA PRO A 236 12.51 -2.51 0.91
C PRO A 236 12.13 -3.15 2.25
N PHE A 237 11.77 -2.31 3.21
CA PHE A 237 11.38 -2.72 4.55
C PHE A 237 9.87 -2.99 4.67
N GLY A 238 9.07 -2.60 3.66
CA GLY A 238 7.61 -2.70 3.69
C GLY A 238 6.93 -1.66 4.59
N LEU A 239 7.65 -0.62 5.01
CA LEU A 239 7.17 0.43 5.91
C LEU A 239 6.62 1.67 5.17
N HIS A 240 6.84 1.77 3.85
CA HIS A 240 6.41 2.91 3.03
C HIS A 240 4.88 3.14 3.11
N HIS A 241 4.08 2.08 3.30
CA HIS A 241 2.63 2.22 3.43
C HIS A 241 2.21 3.08 4.62
N ILE A 242 2.99 3.09 5.71
CA ILE A 242 2.72 3.91 6.90
C ILE A 242 2.91 5.39 6.56
N LEU A 243 4.04 5.74 5.93
CA LEU A 243 4.32 7.11 5.50
C LEU A 243 3.28 7.60 4.48
N VAL A 244 2.94 6.72 3.52
CA VAL A 244 1.95 7.01 2.48
C VAL A 244 0.57 7.25 3.09
N ALA A 245 0.14 6.40 4.04
CA ALA A 245 -1.15 6.56 4.72
C ALA A 245 -1.21 7.86 5.52
N LEU A 246 -0.14 8.23 6.20
CA LEU A 246 -0.05 9.47 6.97
C LEU A 246 -0.32 10.70 6.08
N ILE A 247 0.35 10.80 4.94
CA ILE A 247 0.20 11.97 4.04
C ILE A 247 -1.12 11.92 3.25
N ARG A 248 -1.53 10.74 2.78
CA ARG A 248 -2.72 10.64 1.91
C ARG A 248 -4.04 10.84 2.64
N PHE A 249 -4.11 10.50 3.93
CA PHE A 249 -5.37 10.32 4.63
C PHE A 249 -5.48 11.07 5.96
N THR A 250 -4.47 11.84 6.35
CA THR A 250 -4.51 12.62 7.59
C THR A 250 -4.18 14.09 7.33
N ASP A 251 -4.38 14.93 8.34
CA ASP A 251 -4.08 16.37 8.29
C ASP A 251 -2.62 16.67 7.93
N ALA A 252 -1.72 15.71 8.09
CA ALA A 252 -0.33 15.84 7.64
C ALA A 252 -0.21 16.07 6.13
N GLY A 253 -1.16 15.58 5.34
CA GLY A 253 -1.26 15.83 3.89
C GLY A 253 -2.01 17.10 3.51
N GLY A 254 -2.44 17.89 4.50
CA GLY A 254 -3.21 19.12 4.33
C GLY A 254 -4.68 18.95 4.64
N THR A 255 -5.34 20.10 4.83
CA THR A 255 -6.79 20.19 5.05
C THR A 255 -7.36 21.26 4.17
N GLN A 256 -8.46 20.97 3.49
CA GLN A 256 -9.13 21.89 2.57
C GLN A 256 -10.65 21.77 2.66
N GLU A 257 -11.36 22.86 2.38
CA GLU A 257 -12.81 22.84 2.22
C GLU A 257 -13.17 22.52 0.78
N VAL A 258 -13.94 21.46 0.57
CA VAL A 258 -14.40 21.02 -0.76
C VAL A 258 -15.90 20.77 -0.69
N CYS A 259 -16.68 21.43 -1.56
CA CYS A 259 -18.15 21.35 -1.58
C CYS A 259 -18.80 21.54 -0.21
N GLY A 260 -18.30 22.49 0.61
CA GLY A 260 -18.84 22.79 1.94
C GLY A 260 -18.47 21.79 3.02
N GLN A 261 -17.59 20.81 2.74
CA GLN A 261 -17.06 19.86 3.71
C GLN A 261 -15.58 20.08 3.94
N THR A 262 -15.14 20.02 5.18
CA THR A 262 -13.71 20.04 5.51
C THR A 262 -13.15 18.64 5.31
N VAL A 263 -12.14 18.50 4.47
CA VAL A 263 -11.52 17.23 4.08
C VAL A 263 -10.04 17.30 4.37
N SER A 264 -9.49 16.24 4.96
CA SER A 264 -8.08 16.14 5.31
C SER A 264 -7.40 14.99 4.59
N GLY A 265 -6.13 15.21 4.24
CA GLY A 265 -5.29 14.23 3.54
C GLY A 265 -5.23 14.44 2.04
N ALA A 266 -4.02 14.35 1.49
CA ALA A 266 -3.75 14.68 0.09
C ALA A 266 -4.65 13.93 -0.90
N LEU A 267 -4.81 12.63 -0.73
CA LEU A 267 -5.64 11.82 -1.62
C LEU A 267 -7.13 12.06 -1.38
N THR A 268 -7.56 12.20 -0.13
CA THR A 268 -8.95 12.45 0.23
C THR A 268 -9.43 13.79 -0.33
N ILE A 269 -8.58 14.85 -0.25
CA ILE A 269 -8.85 16.16 -0.87
C ILE A 269 -9.02 16.01 -2.38
N PHE A 270 -8.07 15.35 -3.05
CA PHE A 270 -8.14 15.14 -4.49
C PHE A 270 -9.43 14.41 -4.92
N GLN A 271 -9.81 13.33 -4.21
CA GLN A 271 -11.01 12.56 -4.51
C GLN A 271 -12.30 13.36 -4.24
N ALA A 272 -12.31 14.15 -3.18
CA ALA A 272 -13.43 15.06 -2.92
C ALA A 272 -13.58 16.10 -4.05
N GLN A 273 -12.48 16.69 -4.51
CA GLN A 273 -12.47 17.62 -5.64
C GLN A 273 -12.95 16.94 -6.94
N LEU A 274 -12.50 15.71 -7.19
CA LEU A 274 -12.92 14.94 -8.36
C LEU A 274 -14.42 14.64 -8.37
N SER A 275 -15.02 14.46 -7.18
CA SER A 275 -16.44 14.18 -7.00
C SER A 275 -17.31 15.45 -6.95
N CYS A 276 -16.71 16.63 -6.80
CA CYS A 276 -17.39 17.90 -6.62
C CYS A 276 -17.65 18.59 -7.96
N PRO A 277 -18.91 18.77 -8.40
CA PRO A 277 -19.23 19.35 -9.71
C PRO A 277 -18.81 20.82 -9.88
N THR A 278 -18.61 21.53 -8.78
CA THR A 278 -18.25 22.97 -8.78
C THR A 278 -16.75 23.21 -8.72
N THR A 279 -15.93 22.15 -8.66
CA THR A 279 -14.48 22.28 -8.61
C THR A 279 -13.91 22.48 -10.01
N HIS A 280 -13.19 23.57 -10.21
CA HIS A 280 -12.41 23.84 -11.40
C HIS A 280 -10.93 23.69 -11.09
N GLY A 281 -10.33 22.57 -11.54
CA GLY A 281 -8.93 22.23 -11.27
C GLY A 281 -8.71 21.56 -9.91
N PHE A 282 -7.49 21.04 -9.72
CA PHE A 282 -7.12 20.32 -8.50
C PHE A 282 -6.14 21.13 -7.65
N SER A 283 -6.17 20.92 -6.35
CA SER A 283 -5.30 21.57 -5.38
C SER A 283 -3.83 21.16 -5.58
N GLU A 284 -2.96 22.13 -5.87
CA GLU A 284 -1.51 21.91 -5.95
C GLU A 284 -0.95 21.39 -4.62
N SER A 285 -1.45 21.89 -3.48
CA SER A 285 -0.99 21.47 -2.14
C SER A 285 -1.30 20.01 -1.83
N ALA A 286 -2.36 19.45 -2.41
CA ALA A 286 -2.70 18.04 -2.26
C ALA A 286 -2.00 17.18 -3.30
N THR A 287 -2.09 17.54 -4.58
CA THR A 287 -1.57 16.71 -5.66
C THR A 287 -0.06 16.56 -5.67
N ARG A 288 0.70 17.51 -5.08
CA ARG A 288 2.16 17.42 -4.97
C ARG A 288 2.70 16.17 -4.23
N PHE A 289 1.86 15.49 -3.46
CA PHE A 289 2.18 14.24 -2.77
C PHE A 289 1.57 13.00 -3.45
N LEU A 290 0.97 13.16 -4.63
CA LEU A 290 0.24 12.10 -5.32
C LEU A 290 0.99 11.59 -6.57
N SER A 291 0.28 10.95 -7.48
CA SER A 291 0.85 10.21 -8.61
C SER A 291 1.75 11.03 -9.53
N GLN A 292 1.48 12.34 -9.69
CA GLN A 292 2.31 13.22 -10.53
C GLN A 292 3.80 13.17 -10.18
N GLY A 293 4.12 13.11 -8.87
CA GLY A 293 5.50 13.07 -8.42
C GLY A 293 6.24 11.77 -8.78
N LYS A 294 5.50 10.68 -8.97
CA LYS A 294 6.04 9.38 -9.38
C LYS A 294 6.27 9.28 -10.88
N MET A 295 5.45 9.98 -11.68
CA MET A 295 5.45 9.86 -13.15
C MET A 295 6.82 10.04 -13.80
N PRO A 296 7.66 11.01 -13.41
CA PRO A 296 9.00 11.15 -13.98
C PRO A 296 9.84 9.88 -13.83
N ALA A 297 9.81 9.26 -12.63
CA ALA A 297 10.57 8.06 -12.36
C ALA A 297 9.94 6.82 -13.04
N PHE A 298 8.62 6.69 -13.07
CA PHE A 298 7.92 5.48 -13.54
C PHE A 298 7.81 5.45 -15.06
N LEU A 299 7.47 6.58 -15.68
CA LEU A 299 7.28 6.66 -17.13
C LEU A 299 8.58 6.95 -17.87
N GLY A 300 9.59 7.52 -17.20
CA GLY A 300 10.88 7.88 -17.80
C GLY A 300 12.07 7.19 -17.15
N GLY A 301 12.27 7.41 -15.85
CA GLY A 301 13.47 7.00 -15.13
C GLY A 301 13.72 5.49 -15.13
N LEU A 302 12.77 4.69 -14.68
CA LEU A 302 12.91 3.23 -14.65
C LEU A 302 13.04 2.60 -16.04
N PRO A 303 12.34 3.07 -17.10
CA PRO A 303 12.67 2.71 -18.48
C PRO A 303 14.12 3.01 -18.87
N GLY A 304 14.63 4.18 -18.50
CA GLY A 304 16.04 4.55 -18.72
C GLY A 304 17.02 3.65 -17.96
N ALA A 305 16.73 3.35 -16.70
CA ALA A 305 17.51 2.42 -15.88
C ALA A 305 17.53 1.00 -16.47
N ALA A 306 16.37 0.50 -16.91
CA ALA A 306 16.26 -0.82 -17.54
C ALA A 306 17.09 -0.89 -18.83
N LEU A 307 17.04 0.15 -19.67
CA LEU A 307 17.86 0.23 -20.89
C LEU A 307 19.35 0.29 -20.55
N ALA A 308 19.75 1.03 -19.51
CA ALA A 308 21.14 1.08 -19.05
C ALA A 308 21.63 -0.29 -18.59
N MET A 309 20.83 -1.01 -17.77
CA MET A 309 21.14 -2.38 -17.34
C MET A 309 21.28 -3.33 -18.54
N TYR A 310 20.36 -3.25 -19.51
CA TYR A 310 20.41 -4.05 -20.74
C TYR A 310 21.70 -3.80 -21.55
N HIS A 311 22.08 -2.55 -21.75
CA HIS A 311 23.30 -2.20 -22.49
C HIS A 311 24.58 -2.59 -21.74
N CYS A 312 24.57 -2.55 -20.41
CA CYS A 312 25.71 -2.95 -19.58
C CYS A 312 25.83 -4.47 -19.40
N ALA A 313 24.81 -5.23 -19.76
CA ALA A 313 24.85 -6.69 -19.70
C ALA A 313 25.79 -7.27 -20.77
N ARG A 314 26.42 -8.42 -20.46
CA ARG A 314 27.25 -9.14 -21.42
C ARG A 314 26.41 -9.56 -22.62
N PRO A 315 26.94 -9.47 -23.84
CA PRO A 315 26.20 -9.78 -25.08
C PRO A 315 25.48 -11.13 -25.05
N GLU A 316 26.15 -12.17 -24.51
CA GLU A 316 25.62 -13.53 -24.35
C GLU A 316 24.44 -13.64 -23.40
N ASN A 317 24.26 -12.69 -22.47
CA ASN A 317 23.20 -12.69 -21.47
C ASN A 317 22.05 -11.73 -21.78
N ARG A 318 22.19 -10.86 -22.78
CA ARG A 318 21.17 -9.84 -23.11
C ARG A 318 19.81 -10.44 -23.44
N HIS A 319 19.78 -11.55 -24.19
CA HIS A 319 18.52 -12.22 -24.54
C HIS A 319 17.79 -12.77 -23.32
N LYS A 320 18.54 -13.23 -22.28
CA LYS A 320 18.01 -13.81 -21.05
C LYS A 320 17.32 -12.76 -20.18
N ILE A 321 17.92 -11.57 -20.06
CA ILE A 321 17.37 -10.51 -19.21
C ILE A 321 16.32 -9.65 -19.92
N LYS A 322 16.24 -9.68 -21.25
CA LYS A 322 15.31 -8.88 -22.04
C LYS A 322 13.86 -9.08 -21.61
N GLY A 323 13.42 -10.34 -21.47
CA GLY A 323 12.07 -10.68 -21.07
C GLY A 323 11.74 -10.17 -19.66
N LEU A 324 12.68 -10.33 -18.71
CA LEU A 324 12.55 -9.85 -17.34
C LEU A 324 12.40 -8.32 -17.27
N LEU A 325 13.25 -7.59 -18.00
CA LEU A 325 13.20 -6.12 -18.04
C LEU A 325 11.89 -5.63 -18.68
N ILE A 326 11.43 -6.24 -19.77
CA ILE A 326 10.17 -5.88 -20.42
C ILE A 326 8.98 -6.16 -19.49
N SER A 327 8.95 -7.33 -18.84
CA SER A 327 7.88 -7.65 -17.88
C SER A 327 7.84 -6.65 -16.74
N GLY A 328 9.01 -6.30 -16.16
CA GLY A 328 9.10 -5.28 -15.12
C GLY A 328 8.68 -3.90 -15.60
N LEU A 329 9.01 -3.52 -16.85
CA LEU A 329 8.58 -2.26 -17.46
C LEU A 329 7.06 -2.19 -17.64
N ILE A 330 6.43 -3.27 -18.12
CA ILE A 330 4.97 -3.33 -18.25
C ILE A 330 4.31 -3.19 -16.88
N ALA A 331 4.81 -3.91 -15.86
CA ALA A 331 4.30 -3.80 -14.51
C ALA A 331 4.43 -2.37 -13.96
N CYS A 332 5.53 -1.67 -14.24
CA CYS A 332 5.78 -0.30 -13.81
C CYS A 332 4.92 0.72 -14.58
N VAL A 333 5.05 0.76 -15.91
CA VAL A 333 4.44 1.80 -16.75
C VAL A 333 2.92 1.66 -16.82
N VAL A 334 2.40 0.44 -16.87
CA VAL A 334 0.96 0.18 -16.96
C VAL A 334 0.34 -0.08 -15.61
N GLY A 335 0.99 -0.88 -14.77
CA GLY A 335 0.46 -1.30 -13.48
C GLY A 335 0.84 -0.39 -12.29
N GLY A 336 1.81 0.52 -12.45
CA GLY A 336 2.31 1.34 -11.33
C GLY A 336 3.14 0.56 -10.30
N THR A 337 3.46 -0.71 -10.57
CA THR A 337 4.19 -1.60 -9.66
C THR A 337 5.67 -1.63 -10.05
N THR A 338 6.51 -0.98 -9.26
CA THR A 338 7.94 -0.77 -9.58
C THR A 338 8.87 -1.83 -9.03
N GLU A 339 8.42 -2.59 -8.02
CA GLU A 339 9.22 -3.58 -7.30
C GLU A 339 9.89 -4.62 -8.21
N PRO A 340 9.26 -5.11 -9.30
CA PRO A 340 9.92 -6.06 -10.19
C PRO A 340 11.20 -5.52 -10.83
N LEU A 341 11.25 -4.20 -11.11
CA LEU A 341 12.45 -3.54 -11.63
C LEU A 341 13.42 -3.12 -10.53
N GLU A 342 12.90 -2.51 -9.47
CA GLU A 342 13.71 -1.99 -8.37
C GLU A 342 14.51 -3.10 -7.68
N PHE A 343 13.92 -4.28 -7.51
CA PHE A 343 14.61 -5.40 -6.86
C PHE A 343 15.74 -6.00 -7.72
N LEU A 344 15.75 -5.75 -9.02
CA LEU A 344 16.85 -6.17 -9.87
C LEU A 344 18.17 -5.47 -9.53
N PHE A 345 18.11 -4.25 -9.01
CA PHE A 345 19.32 -3.52 -8.61
C PHE A 345 19.42 -3.24 -7.11
N LEU A 346 18.33 -3.29 -6.37
CA LEU A 346 18.35 -3.06 -4.92
C LEU A 346 19.35 -3.98 -4.18
N PHE A 347 19.33 -5.28 -4.47
CA PHE A 347 20.14 -6.26 -3.75
C PHE A 347 21.57 -6.37 -4.25
N VAL A 348 21.78 -6.11 -5.52
CA VAL A 348 23.10 -6.27 -6.16
C VAL A 348 23.89 -4.97 -6.23
N ALA A 349 23.20 -3.85 -6.13
CA ALA A 349 23.77 -2.51 -6.23
C ALA A 349 22.96 -1.49 -5.39
N PRO A 350 22.96 -1.58 -4.03
CA PRO A 350 22.15 -0.72 -3.16
C PRO A 350 22.37 0.79 -3.40
N VAL A 351 23.56 1.18 -3.86
CA VAL A 351 23.87 2.58 -4.21
C VAL A 351 22.96 3.08 -5.34
N LEU A 352 22.67 2.24 -6.36
CA LEU A 352 21.73 2.60 -7.42
C LEU A 352 20.31 2.81 -6.87
N TYR A 353 19.94 2.04 -5.84
CA TYR A 353 18.65 2.20 -5.20
C TYR A 353 18.52 3.51 -4.43
N VAL A 354 19.56 3.91 -3.70
CA VAL A 354 19.60 5.21 -3.02
C VAL A 354 19.52 6.36 -4.04
N ILE A 355 20.25 6.26 -5.14
CA ILE A 355 20.17 7.23 -6.23
C ILE A 355 18.76 7.29 -6.81
N HIS A 356 18.14 6.13 -7.06
CA HIS A 356 16.75 6.05 -7.53
C HIS A 356 15.78 6.72 -6.55
N ALA A 357 15.92 6.48 -5.24
CA ALA A 357 15.08 7.09 -4.22
C ALA A 357 15.19 8.63 -4.23
N LEU A 358 16.43 9.15 -4.32
CA LEU A 358 16.68 10.60 -4.40
C LEU A 358 16.11 11.21 -5.69
N LEU A 359 16.31 10.56 -6.84
CA LEU A 359 15.77 11.01 -8.12
C LEU A 359 14.23 10.94 -8.17
N THR A 360 13.62 9.97 -7.48
CA THR A 360 12.16 9.92 -7.33
C THR A 360 11.68 11.10 -6.50
N GLY A 361 12.30 11.38 -5.35
CA GLY A 361 11.98 12.56 -4.54
C GLY A 361 12.15 13.87 -5.30
N LEU A 362 13.22 14.00 -6.08
CA LEU A 362 13.44 15.15 -6.96
C LEU A 362 12.32 15.26 -8.02
N GLY A 363 11.81 14.14 -8.54
CA GLY A 363 10.66 14.10 -9.43
C GLY A 363 9.41 14.72 -8.81
N PHE A 364 9.12 14.39 -7.54
CA PHE A 364 8.03 15.01 -6.78
C PHE A 364 8.18 16.54 -6.70
N THR A 365 9.38 17.01 -6.38
CA THR A 365 9.66 18.45 -6.30
C THR A 365 9.51 19.14 -7.65
N VAL A 366 10.11 18.61 -8.70
CA VAL A 366 10.06 19.22 -10.04
C VAL A 366 8.62 19.32 -10.54
N MET A 367 7.83 18.25 -10.37
CA MET A 367 6.42 18.27 -10.80
C MET A 367 5.59 19.25 -9.96
N SER A 368 5.88 19.40 -8.68
CA SER A 368 5.26 20.39 -7.79
C SER A 368 5.59 21.82 -8.23
N VAL A 369 6.87 22.14 -8.46
CA VAL A 369 7.33 23.47 -8.89
C VAL A 369 6.77 23.85 -10.26
N LEU A 370 6.60 22.89 -11.17
CA LEU A 370 5.96 23.11 -12.46
C LEU A 370 4.44 23.33 -12.33
N GLY A 371 3.87 23.11 -11.15
CA GLY A 371 2.44 23.24 -10.86
C GLY A 371 1.60 22.21 -11.63
N VAL A 372 2.10 21.01 -11.81
CA VAL A 372 1.31 19.90 -12.35
C VAL A 372 0.32 19.44 -11.29
N THR A 373 -0.92 19.16 -11.68
CA THR A 373 -1.99 18.81 -10.73
C THR A 373 -2.67 17.49 -11.13
N ILE A 374 -1.90 16.41 -11.20
CA ILE A 374 -2.41 15.07 -11.50
C ILE A 374 -2.43 14.25 -10.22
N GLY A 375 -3.60 13.80 -9.82
CA GLY A 375 -3.82 13.05 -8.58
C GLY A 375 -3.72 11.54 -8.73
N ASN A 376 -4.41 10.83 -7.82
CA ASN A 376 -4.41 9.37 -7.65
C ASN A 376 -3.08 8.81 -7.07
N THR A 377 -2.87 7.48 -7.16
CA THR A 377 -1.91 6.76 -6.31
C THR A 377 -0.71 6.20 -7.03
N ASP A 378 -0.87 5.76 -8.29
CA ASP A 378 0.04 4.80 -8.89
C ASP A 378 1.15 5.43 -9.74
N GLY A 379 0.87 6.57 -10.38
CA GLY A 379 1.84 7.28 -11.22
C GLY A 379 2.15 6.57 -12.54
N ASN A 380 1.24 5.70 -12.99
CA ASN A 380 1.32 4.95 -14.24
C ASN A 380 0.70 5.70 -15.42
N ILE A 381 0.70 5.07 -16.61
CA ILE A 381 0.13 5.65 -17.83
C ILE A 381 -1.39 5.83 -17.72
N ILE A 382 -2.08 5.01 -16.92
CA ILE A 382 -3.52 5.11 -16.71
C ILE A 382 -3.83 6.37 -15.91
N ASP A 383 -3.11 6.61 -14.81
CA ASP A 383 -3.23 7.84 -14.03
C ASP A 383 -2.95 9.09 -14.88
N PHE A 384 -1.92 9.02 -15.73
CA PHE A 384 -1.57 10.11 -16.64
C PHE A 384 -2.70 10.44 -17.60
N VAL A 385 -3.34 9.43 -18.20
CA VAL A 385 -4.45 9.63 -19.14
C VAL A 385 -5.71 10.08 -18.41
N VAL A 386 -6.12 9.35 -17.38
CA VAL A 386 -7.41 9.55 -16.70
C VAL A 386 -7.44 10.86 -15.92
N PHE A 387 -6.42 11.13 -15.13
CA PHE A 387 -6.38 12.30 -14.23
C PHE A 387 -5.57 13.47 -14.76
N GLY A 388 -4.82 13.26 -15.85
CA GLY A 388 -4.09 14.31 -16.56
C GLY A 388 -4.81 14.76 -17.82
N ILE A 389 -4.73 13.95 -18.88
CA ILE A 389 -5.20 14.34 -20.22
C ILE A 389 -6.70 14.62 -20.24
N LEU A 390 -7.53 13.74 -19.65
CA LEU A 390 -8.98 13.87 -19.67
C LEU A 390 -9.49 15.08 -18.85
N HIS A 391 -8.72 15.56 -17.89
CA HIS A 391 -9.03 16.79 -17.13
C HIS A 391 -8.50 18.07 -17.80
N GLY A 392 -7.93 17.96 -18.98
CA GLY A 392 -7.56 19.08 -19.82
C GLY A 392 -6.28 19.82 -19.39
N LEU A 393 -6.07 21.00 -19.98
CA LEU A 393 -4.81 21.75 -19.85
C LEU A 393 -4.57 22.33 -18.44
N SER A 394 -5.61 22.43 -17.62
CA SER A 394 -5.51 22.92 -16.23
C SER A 394 -4.59 22.04 -15.38
N THR A 395 -4.50 20.75 -15.67
CA THR A 395 -3.60 19.81 -14.99
C THR A 395 -2.14 19.94 -15.37
N LYS A 396 -1.82 20.73 -16.41
CA LYS A 396 -0.49 20.86 -17.03
C LYS A 396 0.14 19.50 -17.39
N TRP A 397 -0.68 18.54 -17.79
CA TRP A 397 -0.26 17.16 -18.13
C TRP A 397 0.86 17.12 -19.19
N TYR A 398 0.95 18.10 -20.09
CA TYR A 398 1.96 18.19 -21.13
C TYR A 398 3.40 18.31 -20.59
N MET A 399 3.56 18.70 -19.31
CA MET A 399 4.87 18.71 -18.65
C MET A 399 5.35 17.28 -18.30
N VAL A 400 4.43 16.34 -18.09
CA VAL A 400 4.79 14.94 -17.72
C VAL A 400 5.70 14.29 -18.77
N PRO A 401 5.34 14.21 -20.08
CA PRO A 401 6.21 13.59 -21.06
C PRO A 401 7.57 14.31 -21.22
N VAL A 402 7.60 15.64 -21.04
CA VAL A 402 8.85 16.41 -21.09
C VAL A 402 9.78 16.01 -19.94
N VAL A 403 9.27 16.03 -18.72
CA VAL A 403 10.05 15.67 -17.53
C VAL A 403 10.41 14.18 -17.57
N ALA A 404 9.50 13.30 -17.99
CA ALA A 404 9.79 11.87 -18.14
C ALA A 404 10.91 11.61 -19.14
N ALA A 405 10.96 12.33 -20.27
CA ALA A 405 12.06 12.22 -21.24
C ALA A 405 13.40 12.67 -20.63
N ILE A 406 13.41 13.75 -19.84
CA ILE A 406 14.63 14.19 -19.13
C ILE A 406 15.05 13.12 -18.11
N TRP A 407 14.11 12.58 -17.31
CA TRP A 407 14.37 11.51 -16.34
C TRP A 407 14.90 10.24 -17.00
N PHE A 408 14.38 9.89 -18.17
CA PHE A 408 14.90 8.76 -18.97
C PHE A 408 16.39 8.92 -19.26
N VAL A 409 16.79 10.08 -19.76
CA VAL A 409 18.20 10.37 -20.06
C VAL A 409 19.04 10.40 -18.79
N VAL A 410 18.58 11.09 -17.74
CA VAL A 410 19.27 11.20 -16.44
C VAL A 410 19.52 9.81 -15.85
N TYR A 411 18.47 8.97 -15.74
CA TYR A 411 18.62 7.62 -15.22
C TYR A 411 19.52 6.75 -16.10
N TYR A 412 19.37 6.82 -17.42
CA TYR A 412 20.21 6.05 -18.32
C TYR A 412 21.69 6.40 -18.14
N VAL A 413 22.03 7.68 -18.10
CA VAL A 413 23.42 8.15 -17.95
C VAL A 413 23.98 7.77 -16.58
N ILE A 414 23.25 8.07 -15.50
CA ILE A 414 23.68 7.80 -14.12
C ILE A 414 23.85 6.29 -13.90
N PHE A 415 22.86 5.49 -14.28
CA PHE A 415 22.91 4.04 -14.11
C PHE A 415 24.04 3.43 -14.93
N ARG A 416 24.17 3.81 -16.21
CA ARG A 416 25.25 3.33 -17.07
C ARG A 416 26.63 3.70 -16.50
N PHE A 417 26.80 4.95 -16.10
CA PHE A 417 28.05 5.42 -15.47
C PHE A 417 28.38 4.64 -14.20
N ALA A 418 27.42 4.53 -13.27
CA ALA A 418 27.63 3.85 -12.01
C ALA A 418 27.91 2.35 -12.21
N ILE A 419 27.15 1.67 -13.07
CA ILE A 419 27.34 0.25 -13.36
C ILE A 419 28.74 -0.01 -13.95
N THR A 420 29.18 0.83 -14.89
CA THR A 420 30.48 0.63 -15.54
C THR A 420 31.64 1.06 -14.66
N ARG A 421 31.53 2.23 -13.98
CA ARG A 421 32.62 2.82 -13.16
C ARG A 421 32.89 2.03 -11.90
N PHE A 422 31.85 1.54 -11.24
CA PHE A 422 31.96 0.77 -9.99
C PHE A 422 31.84 -0.75 -10.20
N ASN A 423 31.83 -1.19 -11.45
CA ASN A 423 31.69 -2.60 -11.83
C ASN A 423 30.55 -3.32 -11.09
N LEU A 424 29.38 -2.67 -10.98
CA LEU A 424 28.24 -3.22 -10.25
C LEU A 424 27.67 -4.45 -10.98
N LYS A 425 27.33 -5.47 -10.20
CA LYS A 425 26.86 -6.78 -10.71
C LYS A 425 25.35 -6.77 -11.00
N THR A 426 24.91 -5.85 -11.84
CA THR A 426 23.52 -5.82 -12.29
C THR A 426 23.16 -7.03 -13.16
N PRO A 427 21.86 -7.36 -13.34
CA PRO A 427 21.43 -8.53 -14.08
C PRO A 427 22.11 -8.65 -15.47
N GLY A 428 22.58 -9.84 -15.79
CA GLY A 428 23.27 -10.12 -17.04
C GLY A 428 24.76 -9.79 -17.08
N ARG A 429 25.34 -9.17 -16.05
CA ARG A 429 26.79 -8.94 -15.94
C ARG A 429 27.54 -10.12 -15.32
N ASP A 430 26.91 -10.87 -14.42
CA ASP A 430 27.48 -12.09 -13.83
C ASP A 430 26.84 -13.35 -14.41
N SER A 431 27.63 -14.39 -14.61
CA SER A 431 27.18 -15.68 -15.12
C SER A 431 26.24 -16.42 -14.15
N GLU A 432 26.44 -16.23 -12.83
CA GLU A 432 25.63 -16.88 -11.79
C GLU A 432 24.22 -16.30 -11.67
N VAL A 433 24.07 -14.97 -11.76
CA VAL A 433 22.76 -14.33 -11.72
C VAL A 433 21.94 -14.61 -12.98
N ALA A 434 22.60 -14.70 -14.14
CA ALA A 434 21.94 -15.05 -15.40
C ALA A 434 21.40 -16.50 -15.40
N SER A 435 22.13 -17.45 -14.81
CA SER A 435 21.69 -18.85 -14.69
C SER A 435 20.52 -19.04 -13.71
N SER A 436 20.48 -18.25 -12.65
CA SER A 436 19.36 -18.24 -11.68
C SER A 436 18.08 -17.69 -12.32
N ILE A 437 18.20 -16.66 -13.16
CA ILE A 437 17.09 -16.04 -13.90
C ILE A 437 16.58 -16.99 -15.00
N GLU A 438 17.48 -17.67 -15.72
CA GLU A 438 17.11 -18.63 -16.77
C GLU A 438 16.31 -19.83 -16.19
N LYS A 439 16.72 -20.35 -15.04
CA LYS A 439 15.97 -21.34 -14.29
C LYS A 439 14.62 -20.80 -13.78
N ALA A 440 14.51 -19.49 -13.55
CA ALA A 440 13.27 -18.85 -13.13
C ALA A 440 12.25 -18.65 -14.27
N VAL A 441 12.67 -18.61 -15.53
CA VAL A 441 11.81 -18.35 -16.70
C VAL A 441 11.44 -19.63 -17.46
N ALA A 442 12.26 -20.69 -17.41
CA ALA A 442 11.99 -21.96 -18.09
C ALA A 442 11.02 -22.84 -17.27
N GLY A 443 9.83 -23.07 -17.80
CA GLY A 443 8.70 -23.71 -17.15
C GLY A 443 8.98 -24.97 -16.32
N ALA A 444 8.39 -25.02 -15.12
CA ALA A 444 8.29 -26.19 -14.27
C ALA A 444 6.82 -26.61 -14.09
N PRO A 445 6.55 -27.89 -13.86
CA PRO A 445 5.20 -28.40 -13.70
C PRO A 445 4.67 -28.09 -12.30
N GLY A 446 3.79 -27.09 -12.19
CA GLY A 446 3.05 -26.72 -11.00
C GLY A 446 2.14 -25.54 -11.33
N LYS A 447 1.06 -25.35 -10.59
CA LYS A 447 0.13 -24.22 -10.78
C LYS A 447 0.84 -22.85 -10.64
N SER A 448 1.90 -22.79 -9.82
CA SER A 448 2.71 -21.60 -9.57
C SER A 448 3.88 -21.43 -10.57
N GLY A 449 4.20 -22.43 -11.38
CA GLY A 449 5.39 -22.44 -12.22
C GLY A 449 6.72 -22.65 -11.46
N TYR A 450 6.67 -22.97 -10.16
CA TYR A 450 7.81 -23.27 -9.28
C TYR A 450 7.81 -24.73 -8.83
N ASN A 451 9.01 -25.27 -8.51
CA ASN A 451 9.12 -26.58 -7.87
C ASN A 451 8.96 -26.38 -6.36
N VAL A 452 7.72 -26.26 -5.91
CA VAL A 452 7.40 -25.95 -4.51
C VAL A 452 7.85 -27.03 -3.53
N PRO A 453 7.75 -28.36 -3.85
CA PRO A 453 8.35 -29.38 -3.00
C PRO A 453 9.85 -29.20 -2.77
N ALA A 454 10.62 -28.88 -3.81
CA ALA A 454 12.05 -28.66 -3.68
C ALA A 454 12.38 -27.37 -2.91
N ILE A 455 11.55 -26.33 -3.02
CA ILE A 455 11.68 -25.12 -2.19
C ILE A 455 11.42 -25.46 -0.73
N LEU A 456 10.41 -26.26 -0.43
CA LEU A 456 10.08 -26.69 0.93
C LEU A 456 11.22 -27.53 1.54
N GLU A 457 11.80 -28.45 0.78
CA GLU A 457 12.95 -29.24 1.18
C GLU A 457 14.18 -28.36 1.44
N ALA A 458 14.45 -27.38 0.56
CA ALA A 458 15.55 -26.44 0.71
C ALA A 458 15.41 -25.50 1.93
N LEU A 459 14.22 -25.36 2.47
CA LEU A 459 13.92 -24.63 3.72
C LEU A 459 14.12 -25.52 4.97
N GLY A 460 14.52 -26.78 4.81
CA GLY A 460 14.68 -27.74 5.89
C GLY A 460 13.42 -28.57 6.16
N GLY A 461 12.49 -28.62 5.20
CA GLY A 461 11.23 -29.36 5.29
C GLY A 461 10.13 -28.64 6.06
N ALA A 462 8.93 -29.24 6.04
CA ALA A 462 7.75 -28.68 6.71
C ALA A 462 7.93 -28.48 8.23
N ASP A 463 8.65 -29.39 8.87
CA ASP A 463 8.91 -29.37 10.31
C ASP A 463 9.81 -28.22 10.75
N ASN A 464 10.63 -27.68 9.86
CA ASN A 464 11.49 -26.54 10.14
C ASN A 464 10.74 -25.21 10.05
N ILE A 465 9.60 -25.16 9.36
CA ILE A 465 8.83 -23.92 9.17
C ILE A 465 7.92 -23.68 10.37
N VAL A 466 8.12 -22.54 11.05
CA VAL A 466 7.28 -22.08 12.16
C VAL A 466 6.13 -21.22 11.66
N SER A 467 6.42 -20.33 10.69
CA SER A 467 5.40 -19.49 10.04
C SER A 467 5.75 -19.29 8.58
N LEU A 468 4.71 -19.29 7.74
CA LEU A 468 4.79 -19.08 6.30
C LEU A 468 3.82 -17.95 5.93
N ASP A 469 4.36 -16.85 5.43
CA ASP A 469 3.61 -15.73 4.91
C ASP A 469 4.29 -15.16 3.65
N ASN A 470 3.67 -14.21 2.98
CA ASN A 470 4.25 -13.55 1.81
C ASN A 470 3.94 -12.06 1.78
N CYS A 471 4.73 -11.29 1.05
CA CYS A 471 4.34 -9.98 0.52
C CYS A 471 4.13 -10.10 -1.00
N ILE A 472 4.11 -8.99 -1.73
CA ILE A 472 3.83 -8.98 -3.18
C ILE A 472 4.80 -9.89 -3.97
N THR A 473 6.05 -10.00 -3.54
CA THR A 473 7.11 -10.68 -4.29
C THR A 473 7.95 -11.65 -3.47
N ARG A 474 7.73 -11.77 -2.15
CA ARG A 474 8.59 -12.57 -1.25
C ARG A 474 7.78 -13.48 -0.35
N LEU A 475 8.25 -14.70 -0.18
CA LEU A 475 7.89 -15.51 0.98
C LEU A 475 8.56 -14.92 2.22
N ARG A 476 7.83 -14.86 3.30
CA ARG A 476 8.32 -14.48 4.64
C ARG A 476 8.19 -15.69 5.53
N LEU A 477 9.31 -16.15 6.05
CA LEU A 477 9.38 -17.39 6.79
C LEU A 477 10.03 -17.17 8.14
N SER A 478 9.45 -17.82 9.15
CA SER A 478 10.16 -18.10 10.40
C SER A 478 10.49 -19.59 10.43
N VAL A 479 11.73 -19.93 10.71
CA VAL A 479 12.23 -21.29 10.79
C VAL A 479 12.73 -21.61 12.20
N LYS A 480 12.68 -22.88 12.57
CA LYS A 480 13.21 -23.35 13.86
C LYS A 480 14.72 -23.28 13.89
N ASP A 481 15.34 -23.73 12.82
CA ASP A 481 16.80 -23.83 12.66
C ASP A 481 17.21 -23.31 11.27
N MET A 482 17.96 -22.20 11.25
CA MET A 482 18.47 -21.59 10.03
C MET A 482 19.58 -22.42 9.37
N SER A 483 20.28 -23.27 10.12
CA SER A 483 21.35 -24.12 9.57
C SER A 483 20.83 -25.18 8.59
N LEU A 484 19.54 -25.53 8.69
CA LEU A 484 18.87 -26.46 7.78
C LEU A 484 18.45 -25.79 6.46
N VAL A 485 18.53 -24.47 6.36
CA VAL A 485 18.14 -23.72 5.15
C VAL A 485 19.28 -23.72 4.14
N ASN A 486 19.06 -24.37 3.01
CA ASN A 486 20.00 -24.39 1.91
C ASN A 486 19.72 -23.24 0.92
N VAL A 487 20.41 -22.11 1.12
CA VAL A 487 20.25 -20.91 0.29
C VAL A 487 20.57 -21.16 -1.18
N GLN A 488 21.55 -22.03 -1.46
CA GLN A 488 21.91 -22.35 -2.84
C GLN A 488 20.80 -23.18 -3.51
N ALA A 489 20.24 -24.16 -2.83
CA ALA A 489 19.13 -24.95 -3.34
C ALA A 489 17.88 -24.09 -3.58
N LEU A 490 17.60 -23.09 -2.73
CA LEU A 490 16.52 -22.12 -2.97
C LEU A 490 16.73 -21.33 -4.28
N LYS A 491 17.96 -20.86 -4.52
CA LYS A 491 18.31 -20.16 -5.75
C LYS A 491 18.23 -21.10 -6.97
N ASP A 492 18.64 -22.34 -6.85
CA ASP A 492 18.54 -23.35 -7.91
C ASP A 492 17.07 -23.69 -8.25
N ASN A 493 16.16 -23.52 -7.29
CA ASN A 493 14.72 -23.65 -7.46
C ASN A 493 14.02 -22.29 -7.71
N ARG A 494 14.72 -21.34 -8.35
CA ARG A 494 14.20 -20.06 -8.88
C ARG A 494 13.97 -18.96 -7.88
N ALA A 495 14.40 -19.09 -6.62
CA ALA A 495 14.40 -17.93 -5.75
C ALA A 495 15.35 -16.84 -6.33
N ILE A 496 14.82 -15.66 -6.58
CA ILE A 496 15.58 -14.52 -7.11
C ILE A 496 16.63 -14.05 -6.10
N GLY A 497 16.32 -14.21 -4.80
CA GLY A 497 17.22 -13.88 -3.71
C GLY A 497 16.70 -14.42 -2.38
N VAL A 498 17.60 -14.56 -1.41
CA VAL A 498 17.28 -14.93 -0.03
C VAL A 498 17.90 -13.89 0.89
N VAL A 499 17.09 -13.32 1.77
CA VAL A 499 17.51 -12.34 2.77
C VAL A 499 17.29 -12.92 4.15
N GLN A 500 18.35 -13.24 4.85
CA GLN A 500 18.29 -13.63 6.24
C GLN A 500 18.19 -12.37 7.11
N LEU A 501 17.12 -12.27 7.89
CA LEU A 501 16.88 -11.11 8.76
C LEU A 501 17.50 -11.32 10.14
N ASN A 502 17.42 -12.55 10.66
CA ASN A 502 18.03 -12.97 11.93
C ASN A 502 18.18 -14.49 11.95
N GLN A 503 18.48 -15.08 13.14
CA GLN A 503 18.69 -16.53 13.29
C GLN A 503 17.46 -17.39 13.02
N HIS A 504 16.26 -16.80 12.94
CA HIS A 504 15.02 -17.55 12.74
C HIS A 504 14.17 -17.04 11.58
N ASN A 505 14.43 -15.84 11.08
CA ASN A 505 13.59 -15.20 10.07
C ASN A 505 14.35 -14.96 8.78
N LEU A 506 13.73 -15.36 7.66
CA LEU A 506 14.25 -15.12 6.32
C LEU A 506 13.15 -14.73 5.34
N GLN A 507 13.56 -14.08 4.26
CA GLN A 507 12.71 -13.75 3.14
C GLN A 507 13.27 -14.38 1.87
N VAL A 508 12.42 -15.10 1.13
CA VAL A 508 12.77 -15.69 -0.17
C VAL A 508 12.07 -14.92 -1.27
N VAL A 509 12.82 -14.26 -2.13
CA VAL A 509 12.29 -13.46 -3.24
C VAL A 509 11.85 -14.38 -4.37
N ILE A 510 10.55 -14.44 -4.61
CA ILE A 510 9.92 -15.30 -5.63
C ILE A 510 9.49 -14.48 -6.85
N GLY A 511 8.90 -13.31 -6.64
CA GLY A 511 8.28 -12.50 -7.70
C GLY A 511 6.75 -12.49 -7.62
N PRO A 512 6.06 -12.08 -8.71
CA PRO A 512 4.60 -11.90 -8.71
C PRO A 512 3.79 -13.15 -8.37
N GLN A 513 4.32 -14.35 -8.59
CA GLN A 513 3.66 -15.63 -8.31
C GLN A 513 3.79 -16.07 -6.84
N VAL A 514 4.34 -15.26 -5.98
CA VAL A 514 4.62 -15.61 -4.57
C VAL A 514 3.39 -16.10 -3.81
N GLN A 515 2.21 -15.55 -4.09
CA GLN A 515 0.96 -16.00 -3.47
C GLN A 515 0.65 -17.45 -3.85
N SER A 516 0.75 -17.80 -5.14
CA SER A 516 0.52 -19.16 -5.62
C SER A 516 1.54 -20.15 -5.03
N VAL A 517 2.80 -19.74 -4.92
CA VAL A 517 3.87 -20.57 -4.30
C VAL A 517 3.57 -20.80 -2.81
N LYS A 518 3.14 -19.77 -2.09
CA LYS A 518 2.75 -19.87 -0.68
C LYS A 518 1.59 -20.84 -0.49
N ASP A 519 0.52 -20.67 -1.30
CA ASP A 519 -0.70 -21.48 -1.18
C ASP A 519 -0.41 -22.96 -1.48
N GLU A 520 0.43 -23.25 -2.49
CA GLU A 520 0.87 -24.60 -2.84
C GLU A 520 1.77 -25.18 -1.73
N MET A 521 2.67 -24.38 -1.16
CA MET A 521 3.52 -24.79 -0.03
C MET A 521 2.69 -25.07 1.22
N ALA A 522 1.71 -24.25 1.54
CA ALA A 522 0.80 -24.44 2.66
C ALA A 522 -0.01 -25.75 2.50
N GLY A 523 -0.47 -26.03 1.26
CA GLY A 523 -1.12 -27.30 0.94
C GLY A 523 -0.25 -28.52 1.19
N LEU A 524 1.02 -28.47 0.81
CA LEU A 524 1.98 -29.55 1.07
C LEU A 524 2.28 -29.74 2.58
N MET A 525 2.38 -28.65 3.33
CA MET A 525 2.60 -28.71 4.78
C MET A 525 1.42 -29.35 5.52
N HIS A 526 0.18 -29.08 5.10
CA HIS A 526 -1.01 -29.72 5.69
C HIS A 526 -1.12 -31.21 5.35
N THR A 527 -0.66 -31.63 4.17
CA THR A 527 -0.71 -33.06 3.74
C THR A 527 0.32 -33.93 4.47
N VAL A 528 1.41 -33.34 4.97
CA VAL A 528 2.45 -34.05 5.73
C VAL A 528 2.08 -34.20 7.23
N GLN A 529 1.14 -33.38 7.72
CA GLN A 529 0.68 -33.41 9.12
C GLN A 529 -0.62 -34.21 9.32
N ALA A 530 -1.28 -34.70 8.26
CA ALA A 530 -2.44 -35.58 8.28
C ALA A 530 -1.99 -37.05 8.06
#